data_2d7162975d0d5f39360364930dac226f
#
_entry.id   2d7162975d0d5f39360364930dac226f
#
_cell.length_a   1.000
_cell.length_b   1.000
_cell.length_c   1.000
_cell.angle_alpha   90.00
_cell.angle_beta   90.00
_cell.angle_gamma   90.00
#
_symmetry.space_group_name_H-M   'P 1'
#
loop_
_entity.id
_entity.type
_entity.pdbx_description
1 polymer ?
#
loop_
_entity_poly.entity_id
_entity_poly.type
_entity_poly.pdbx_seq_one_letter_code
_entity_poly.pdbx_strand_id
1 'polypeptide(L)'
;MLSNLGQHHEWDTLTSIIVGSALDSGNLPREEDCYDPTTLSTVKMGIYPNEDLLMQQLDALVKTLESLNVKVYRPKNLPETDQIFARDVGFVVQDLLVRSKMIKDRAKEWEGVKDLLQGVKAVTPPAHVLIEGGDVLIAGNKLYVGYSDEETISSSKTARTNEKSLLWLKKTFPNLQVVGVQLIKDDLDVTKNVLHLDCAFMPLGLGHCIVFKEGFRTEEDYRKITEDYPEEMIFHVSQEEAILLATNLLSIDKRGIISDKRFSSVNKWLESNGYTIHLVDYSAIGKLGGLLRCSTLPLERQLV
;
A
#
# COMPACT_ATOMS: atom_id res chain seq x y z
N MET A 1 3.68 -24.07 6.63
CA MET A 1 4.77 -23.13 6.33
C MET A 1 4.55 -22.58 4.93
N LEU A 2 4.80 -21.30 4.73
CA LEU A 2 4.84 -20.68 3.41
C LEU A 2 5.98 -21.32 2.62
N SER A 3 5.70 -21.86 1.43
CA SER A 3 6.71 -22.56 0.62
C SER A 3 7.29 -21.69 -0.49
N ASN A 4 6.50 -20.75 -1.00
CA ASN A 4 6.90 -19.95 -2.15
C ASN A 4 6.54 -18.48 -1.95
N LEU A 5 7.39 -17.61 -2.49
CA LEU A 5 7.13 -16.19 -2.68
C LEU A 5 7.19 -15.91 -4.18
N GLY A 6 6.40 -14.95 -4.63
CA GLY A 6 6.44 -14.54 -6.03
C GLY A 6 5.61 -13.28 -6.28
N GLN A 7 6.24 -12.23 -6.81
CA GLN A 7 5.53 -11.05 -7.30
C GLN A 7 6.37 -10.39 -8.38
N HIS A 8 5.89 -10.45 -9.63
CA HIS A 8 6.55 -9.82 -10.78
C HIS A 8 5.75 -8.61 -11.31
N HIS A 9 4.43 -8.60 -11.05
CA HIS A 9 3.55 -7.46 -11.32
C HIS A 9 2.53 -7.31 -10.20
N GLU A 10 1.99 -6.11 -10.03
CA GLU A 10 0.89 -5.88 -9.09
C GLU A 10 -0.39 -6.63 -9.48
N TRP A 11 -0.51 -7.07 -10.74
CA TRP A 11 -1.68 -7.72 -11.33
C TRP A 11 -1.47 -9.20 -11.73
N ASP A 12 -0.37 -9.84 -11.34
CA ASP A 12 -0.25 -11.29 -11.50
C ASP A 12 -1.29 -12.00 -10.62
N THR A 13 -1.68 -13.25 -10.99
CA THR A 13 -2.72 -13.98 -10.25
C THR A 13 -2.32 -14.19 -8.79
N LEU A 14 -3.05 -13.57 -7.89
CA LEU A 14 -2.82 -13.63 -6.45
C LEU A 14 -3.23 -15.01 -5.91
N THR A 15 -2.31 -15.71 -5.26
CA THR A 15 -2.56 -17.04 -4.67
C THR A 15 -2.47 -17.03 -3.14
N SER A 16 -1.64 -16.14 -2.56
CA SER A 16 -1.57 -16.01 -1.11
C SER A 16 -1.22 -14.60 -0.66
N ILE A 17 -1.77 -14.21 0.49
CA ILE A 17 -1.69 -12.84 1.02
C ILE A 17 -1.78 -12.82 2.55
N ILE A 18 -1.12 -11.87 3.20
CA ILE A 18 -1.42 -11.50 4.59
C ILE A 18 -2.42 -10.32 4.54
N VAL A 19 -3.49 -10.41 5.32
CA VAL A 19 -4.41 -9.30 5.60
C VAL A 19 -4.20 -8.85 7.02
N GLY A 20 -4.06 -7.56 7.26
CA GLY A 20 -3.85 -6.98 8.58
C GLY A 20 -4.97 -7.26 9.58
N SER A 21 -4.80 -6.86 10.83
CA SER A 21 -5.75 -7.08 11.92
C SER A 21 -5.90 -5.82 12.75
N ALA A 22 -7.12 -5.51 13.17
CA ALA A 22 -7.42 -4.46 14.14
C ALA A 22 -7.65 -5.00 15.57
N LEU A 23 -7.54 -6.32 15.76
CA LEU A 23 -7.79 -6.96 17.06
C LEU A 23 -6.79 -6.44 18.11
N ASP A 24 -7.31 -6.00 19.25
CA ASP A 24 -6.54 -5.42 20.36
C ASP A 24 -5.57 -4.30 19.91
N SER A 25 -5.97 -3.51 18.91
CA SER A 25 -5.13 -2.44 18.35
C SER A 25 -4.85 -1.30 19.32
N GLY A 26 -5.51 -1.29 20.47
CA GLY A 26 -5.33 -0.33 21.53
C GLY A 26 -6.48 0.69 21.63
N ASN A 27 -6.26 1.70 22.47
CA ASN A 27 -7.22 2.77 22.67
C ASN A 27 -7.20 3.78 21.52
N LEU A 28 -8.21 4.68 21.51
CA LEU A 28 -8.20 5.86 20.66
C LEU A 28 -6.84 6.59 20.79
N PRO A 29 -6.08 6.79 19.72
CA PRO A 29 -4.80 7.48 19.79
C PRO A 29 -5.01 8.95 20.21
N ARG A 30 -4.03 9.52 20.94
CA ARG A 30 -4.01 10.95 21.18
C ARG A 30 -3.54 11.65 19.91
N GLU A 31 -3.90 12.92 19.75
CA GLU A 31 -3.48 13.72 18.57
C GLU A 31 -1.96 13.72 18.35
N GLU A 32 -1.18 13.79 19.43
CA GLU A 32 0.29 13.77 19.41
C GLU A 32 0.91 12.44 19.01
N ASP A 33 0.16 11.34 19.16
CA ASP A 33 0.58 9.99 18.79
C ASP A 33 0.24 9.66 17.33
N CYS A 34 -0.57 10.48 16.64
CA CYS A 34 -0.87 10.31 15.23
C CYS A 34 0.38 10.60 14.39
N TYR A 35 0.62 9.73 13.41
CA TYR A 35 1.77 9.82 12.50
C TYR A 35 1.36 9.96 11.03
N ASP A 36 0.12 10.29 10.77
CA ASP A 36 -0.42 10.71 9.48
C ASP A 36 -1.60 11.68 9.67
N PRO A 37 -1.83 12.61 8.72
CA PRO A 37 -2.84 13.64 8.84
C PRO A 37 -4.28 13.11 8.74
N THR A 38 -4.51 11.95 8.11
CA THR A 38 -5.85 11.36 7.99
C THR A 38 -6.31 10.84 9.35
N THR A 39 -5.49 10.05 10.02
CA THR A 39 -5.75 9.59 11.39
C THR A 39 -5.93 10.78 12.34
N LEU A 40 -5.03 11.77 12.28
CA LEU A 40 -5.12 12.98 13.08
C LEU A 40 -6.46 13.72 12.86
N SER A 41 -6.88 13.86 11.62
CA SER A 41 -8.15 14.51 11.27
C SER A 41 -9.36 13.76 11.84
N THR A 42 -9.38 12.42 11.73
CA THR A 42 -10.50 11.59 12.23
C THR A 42 -10.57 11.59 13.76
N VAL A 43 -9.44 11.63 14.44
CA VAL A 43 -9.37 11.80 15.91
C VAL A 43 -9.94 13.16 16.30
N LYS A 44 -9.49 14.25 15.69
CA LYS A 44 -9.97 15.62 15.96
C LYS A 44 -11.47 15.77 15.72
N MET A 45 -12.00 15.12 14.69
CA MET A 45 -13.43 15.16 14.36
C MET A 45 -14.28 14.24 15.27
N GLY A 46 -13.68 13.39 16.10
CA GLY A 46 -14.39 12.41 16.93
C GLY A 46 -15.09 11.31 16.14
N ILE A 47 -14.57 10.99 14.94
CA ILE A 47 -15.12 9.96 14.04
C ILE A 47 -14.18 8.77 13.85
N TYR A 48 -13.20 8.61 14.73
CA TYR A 48 -12.31 7.45 14.73
C TYR A 48 -13.14 6.16 14.91
N PRO A 49 -12.99 5.16 14.05
CA PRO A 49 -13.83 3.97 14.08
C PRO A 49 -13.47 3.06 15.28
N ASN A 50 -14.46 2.34 15.78
CA ASN A 50 -14.23 1.34 16.81
C ASN A 50 -13.66 0.04 16.21
N GLU A 51 -13.05 -0.78 17.07
CA GLU A 51 -12.39 -2.03 16.70
C GLU A 51 -13.35 -3.02 16.00
N ASP A 52 -14.59 -3.17 16.50
CA ASP A 52 -15.56 -4.10 15.90
C ASP A 52 -15.84 -3.78 14.44
N LEU A 53 -16.02 -2.50 14.12
CA LEU A 53 -16.27 -2.05 12.73
C LEU A 53 -15.03 -2.26 11.84
N LEU A 54 -13.83 -1.99 12.37
CA LEU A 54 -12.57 -2.23 11.66
C LEU A 54 -12.41 -3.73 11.36
N MET A 55 -12.61 -4.59 12.36
CA MET A 55 -12.54 -6.04 12.19
C MET A 55 -13.60 -6.54 11.22
N GLN A 56 -14.83 -6.04 11.29
CA GLN A 56 -15.89 -6.40 10.34
C GLN A 56 -15.48 -6.12 8.89
N GLN A 57 -14.87 -4.97 8.61
CA GLN A 57 -14.44 -4.61 7.25
C GLN A 57 -13.23 -5.44 6.79
N LEU A 58 -12.25 -5.67 7.67
CA LEU A 58 -11.11 -6.57 7.39
C LEU A 58 -11.59 -8.00 7.11
N ASP A 59 -12.54 -8.51 7.88
CA ASP A 59 -13.08 -9.86 7.68
C ASP A 59 -13.94 -9.97 6.41
N ALA A 60 -14.60 -8.90 6.00
CA ALA A 60 -15.29 -8.85 4.71
C ALA A 60 -14.28 -8.94 3.54
N LEU A 61 -13.14 -8.27 3.63
CA LEU A 61 -12.06 -8.41 2.66
C LEU A 61 -11.51 -9.86 2.64
N VAL A 62 -11.27 -10.47 3.81
CA VAL A 62 -10.83 -11.88 3.90
C VAL A 62 -11.81 -12.80 3.21
N LYS A 63 -13.12 -12.70 3.49
CA LYS A 63 -14.15 -13.52 2.85
C LYS A 63 -14.16 -13.33 1.32
N THR A 64 -14.00 -12.11 0.85
CA THR A 64 -13.91 -11.82 -0.59
C THR A 64 -12.70 -12.51 -1.22
N LEU A 65 -11.52 -12.38 -0.61
CA LEU A 65 -10.29 -13.03 -1.07
C LEU A 65 -10.41 -14.55 -1.11
N GLU A 66 -10.93 -15.17 -0.04
CA GLU A 66 -11.13 -16.63 0.04
C GLU A 66 -12.14 -17.12 -1.00
N SER A 67 -13.21 -16.35 -1.29
CA SER A 67 -14.17 -16.68 -2.35
C SER A 67 -13.54 -16.66 -3.75
N LEU A 68 -12.43 -15.94 -3.91
CA LEU A 68 -11.62 -15.86 -5.13
C LEU A 68 -10.44 -16.87 -5.12
N ASN A 69 -10.47 -17.87 -4.22
CA ASN A 69 -9.44 -18.89 -4.04
C ASN A 69 -8.06 -18.35 -3.63
N VAL A 70 -8.01 -17.18 -3.02
CA VAL A 70 -6.77 -16.63 -2.44
C VAL A 70 -6.60 -17.15 -1.02
N LYS A 71 -5.45 -17.73 -0.73
CA LYS A 71 -5.11 -18.19 0.64
C LYS A 71 -4.76 -16.99 1.50
N VAL A 72 -5.54 -16.76 2.55
CA VAL A 72 -5.34 -15.62 3.46
C VAL A 72 -4.64 -16.06 4.73
N TYR A 73 -3.67 -15.27 5.17
CA TYR A 73 -3.02 -15.35 6.46
C TYR A 73 -3.32 -14.09 7.28
N ARG A 74 -3.30 -14.22 8.60
CA ARG A 74 -3.47 -13.09 9.53
C ARG A 74 -2.23 -13.00 10.43
N PRO A 75 -1.79 -11.78 10.80
CA PRO A 75 -0.73 -11.63 11.76
C PRO A 75 -1.14 -12.23 13.12
N LYS A 76 -0.15 -12.70 13.88
CA LYS A 76 -0.36 -13.02 15.29
C LYS A 76 -0.77 -11.75 16.02
N ASN A 77 -1.80 -11.82 16.83
CA ASN A 77 -2.25 -10.68 17.62
C ASN A 77 -1.14 -10.19 18.57
N LEU A 78 -0.87 -8.91 18.52
CA LEU A 78 0.03 -8.19 19.43
C LEU A 78 -0.79 -7.12 20.17
N PRO A 79 -1.11 -7.33 21.46
CA PRO A 79 -1.91 -6.37 22.21
C PRO A 79 -1.31 -4.96 22.17
N GLU A 80 -2.18 -3.94 22.12
CA GLU A 80 -1.83 -2.52 22.04
C GLU A 80 -0.91 -2.20 20.84
N THR A 81 -1.17 -2.86 19.70
CA THR A 81 -0.39 -2.65 18.49
C THR A 81 -1.32 -2.60 17.30
N ASP A 82 -1.30 -1.50 16.55
CA ASP A 82 -1.99 -1.42 15.27
C ASP A 82 -1.29 -2.35 14.26
N GLN A 83 -2.03 -3.30 13.71
CA GLN A 83 -1.54 -4.27 12.72
C GLN A 83 -2.39 -4.26 11.44
N ILE A 84 -3.15 -3.17 11.23
CA ILE A 84 -4.10 -3.07 10.10
C ILE A 84 -3.34 -3.01 8.77
N PHE A 85 -2.26 -2.24 8.70
CA PHE A 85 -1.57 -1.96 7.45
C PHE A 85 -0.36 -2.87 7.21
N ALA A 86 -0.66 -4.14 6.88
CA ALA A 86 0.34 -5.19 6.66
C ALA A 86 1.31 -4.88 5.50
N ARG A 87 0.94 -4.02 4.55
CA ARG A 87 1.77 -3.61 3.41
C ARG A 87 3.10 -3.00 3.85
N ASP A 88 3.06 -2.21 4.90
CA ASP A 88 4.23 -1.45 5.33
C ASP A 88 5.25 -2.29 6.09
N VAL A 89 4.83 -3.46 6.58
CA VAL A 89 5.71 -4.38 7.33
C VAL A 89 6.76 -5.04 6.45
N GLY A 90 6.43 -5.23 5.15
CA GLY A 90 7.32 -5.83 4.16
C GLY A 90 6.67 -5.89 2.79
N PHE A 91 7.45 -6.23 1.79
CA PHE A 91 6.97 -6.41 0.42
C PHE A 91 7.76 -7.49 -0.31
N VAL A 92 7.12 -8.13 -1.28
CA VAL A 92 7.75 -9.15 -2.13
C VAL A 92 8.06 -8.53 -3.48
N VAL A 93 9.28 -8.76 -3.96
CA VAL A 93 9.71 -8.44 -5.33
C VAL A 93 10.36 -9.68 -5.90
N GLN A 94 9.85 -10.20 -7.01
CA GLN A 94 10.23 -11.49 -7.57
C GLN A 94 10.06 -12.60 -6.51
N ASP A 95 11.10 -13.32 -6.15
CA ASP A 95 11.11 -14.41 -5.16
C ASP A 95 11.67 -13.98 -3.78
N LEU A 96 11.84 -12.67 -3.55
CA LEU A 96 12.51 -12.14 -2.37
C LEU A 96 11.56 -11.26 -1.53
N LEU A 97 11.44 -11.59 -0.26
CA LEU A 97 10.79 -10.71 0.73
C LEU A 97 11.78 -9.64 1.19
N VAL A 98 11.38 -8.39 1.09
CA VAL A 98 12.07 -7.28 1.75
C VAL A 98 11.35 -7.00 3.06
N ARG A 99 12.04 -7.17 4.18
CA ARG A 99 11.57 -6.70 5.47
C ARG A 99 11.69 -5.18 5.50
N SER A 100 10.59 -4.48 5.65
CA SER A 100 10.58 -3.02 5.70
C SER A 100 11.38 -2.45 6.86
N LYS A 101 11.86 -1.24 6.69
CA LYS A 101 12.48 -0.43 7.73
C LYS A 101 11.53 0.71 8.06
N MET A 102 10.50 0.38 8.82
CA MET A 102 9.45 1.31 9.24
C MET A 102 9.94 2.34 10.27
N ILE A 103 9.12 3.38 10.49
CA ILE A 103 9.30 4.30 11.62
C ILE A 103 9.28 3.52 12.95
N LYS A 104 9.88 4.11 14.00
CA LYS A 104 10.05 3.45 15.31
C LYS A 104 8.71 3.06 15.92
N ASP A 105 7.70 3.90 15.79
CA ASP A 105 6.36 3.70 16.35
C ASP A 105 5.69 2.43 15.83
N ARG A 106 6.00 2.01 14.59
CA ARG A 106 5.45 0.85 13.93
C ARG A 106 6.35 -0.39 13.92
N ALA A 107 7.59 -0.28 14.39
CA ALA A 107 8.60 -1.35 14.29
C ALA A 107 8.18 -2.67 14.96
N LYS A 108 7.29 -2.62 15.96
CA LYS A 108 6.76 -3.79 16.68
C LYS A 108 5.86 -4.67 15.81
N GLU A 109 5.22 -4.11 14.78
CA GLU A 109 4.28 -4.83 13.90
C GLU A 109 4.91 -6.05 13.21
N TRP A 110 6.22 -6.00 12.94
CA TRP A 110 6.95 -7.14 12.37
C TRP A 110 6.83 -8.42 13.20
N GLU A 111 6.76 -8.32 14.53
CA GLU A 111 6.65 -9.48 15.42
C GLU A 111 5.36 -10.28 15.19
N GLY A 112 4.32 -9.65 14.67
CA GLY A 112 3.05 -10.30 14.32
C GLY A 112 3.13 -11.18 13.07
N VAL A 113 4.05 -10.91 12.15
CA VAL A 113 4.17 -11.64 10.87
C VAL A 113 5.40 -12.52 10.77
N LYS A 114 6.41 -12.33 11.61
CA LYS A 114 7.71 -13.01 11.51
C LYS A 114 7.62 -14.53 11.49
N ASP A 115 6.72 -15.11 12.31
CA ASP A 115 6.56 -16.57 12.40
C ASP A 115 5.90 -17.14 11.14
N LEU A 116 4.99 -16.39 10.51
CA LEU A 116 4.41 -16.72 9.20
C LEU A 116 5.45 -16.72 8.09
N LEU A 117 6.41 -15.80 8.17
CA LEU A 117 7.45 -15.56 7.18
C LEU A 117 8.76 -16.30 7.47
N GLN A 118 8.75 -17.20 8.48
CA GLN A 118 9.92 -18.00 8.81
C GLN A 118 10.25 -19.00 7.67
N GLY A 119 11.51 -19.00 7.25
CA GLY A 119 12.02 -19.93 6.23
C GLY A 119 11.86 -19.43 4.78
N VAL A 120 11.21 -18.27 4.55
CA VAL A 120 11.20 -17.66 3.22
C VAL A 120 12.51 -16.92 2.95
N LYS A 121 12.85 -16.78 1.67
CA LYS A 121 14.01 -15.99 1.23
C LYS A 121 13.72 -14.50 1.52
N ALA A 122 14.50 -13.91 2.42
CA ALA A 122 14.27 -12.55 2.88
C ALA A 122 15.55 -11.73 2.99
N VAL A 123 15.42 -10.42 2.85
CA VAL A 123 16.50 -9.44 3.06
C VAL A 123 16.00 -8.28 3.92
N THR A 124 16.89 -7.76 4.76
CA THR A 124 16.62 -6.55 5.56
C THR A 124 17.55 -5.44 5.09
N PRO A 125 17.02 -4.25 4.78
CA PRO A 125 17.82 -3.09 4.43
C PRO A 125 18.77 -2.70 5.58
N PRO A 126 19.96 -2.13 5.27
CA PRO A 126 20.86 -1.61 6.30
C PRO A 126 20.21 -0.43 7.06
N ALA A 127 20.75 -0.11 8.25
CA ALA A 127 20.12 0.82 9.18
C ALA A 127 19.84 2.25 8.61
N HIS A 128 20.64 2.69 7.63
CA HIS A 128 20.50 4.00 7.00
C HIS A 128 19.50 4.05 5.82
N VAL A 129 18.95 2.91 5.43
CA VAL A 129 17.94 2.79 4.37
C VAL A 129 16.57 2.64 5.04
N LEU A 130 15.72 3.66 4.88
CA LEU A 130 14.32 3.63 5.30
C LEU A 130 13.47 3.28 4.09
N ILE A 131 12.57 2.31 4.24
CA ILE A 131 11.67 1.88 3.17
C ILE A 131 10.45 1.18 3.76
N GLU A 132 9.26 1.60 3.30
CA GLU A 132 7.98 0.95 3.61
C GLU A 132 7.34 0.39 2.33
N GLY A 133 6.59 -0.71 2.46
CA GLY A 133 6.08 -1.44 1.30
C GLY A 133 5.01 -0.70 0.49
N GLY A 134 4.33 0.28 1.09
CA GLY A 134 3.38 1.15 0.38
C GLY A 134 4.04 2.03 -0.70
N ASP A 135 5.32 2.34 -0.54
CA ASP A 135 6.11 3.11 -1.51
C ASP A 135 6.66 2.29 -2.67
N VAL A 136 6.48 0.95 -2.68
CA VAL A 136 7.11 0.09 -3.68
C VAL A 136 6.05 -0.64 -4.51
N LEU A 137 6.03 -0.38 -5.83
CA LEU A 137 5.14 -1.05 -6.79
C LEU A 137 5.95 -1.65 -7.93
N ILE A 138 5.63 -2.90 -8.30
CA ILE A 138 6.28 -3.60 -9.41
C ILE A 138 5.36 -3.72 -10.61
N ALA A 139 5.85 -3.29 -11.78
CA ALA A 139 5.14 -3.38 -13.04
C ALA A 139 6.12 -3.66 -14.19
N GLY A 140 6.01 -4.80 -14.83
CA GLY A 140 6.95 -5.21 -15.87
C GLY A 140 8.38 -5.37 -15.35
N ASN A 141 9.30 -4.70 -16.01
CA ASN A 141 10.70 -4.64 -15.59
C ASN A 141 11.01 -3.40 -14.72
N LYS A 142 9.99 -2.65 -14.29
CA LYS A 142 10.13 -1.44 -13.47
C LYS A 142 9.70 -1.68 -12.03
N LEU A 143 10.47 -1.08 -11.12
CA LEU A 143 10.15 -0.96 -9.71
C LEU A 143 9.98 0.53 -9.41
N TYR A 144 8.73 0.96 -9.30
CA TYR A 144 8.40 2.34 -8.96
C TYR A 144 8.51 2.53 -7.45
N VAL A 145 9.16 3.61 -7.03
CA VAL A 145 9.47 3.85 -5.61
C VAL A 145 9.18 5.29 -5.25
N GLY A 146 8.20 5.48 -4.36
CA GLY A 146 7.99 6.76 -3.68
C GLY A 146 9.13 7.02 -2.69
N TYR A 147 9.68 8.24 -2.66
CA TYR A 147 10.73 8.59 -1.70
C TYR A 147 10.66 10.05 -1.29
N SER A 148 11.35 10.37 -0.21
CA SER A 148 11.57 11.74 0.25
C SER A 148 13.07 12.00 0.38
N ASP A 149 13.47 13.26 0.19
CA ASP A 149 14.84 13.72 0.45
C ASP A 149 15.13 13.73 1.97
N GLU A 150 16.40 13.88 2.34
CA GLU A 150 16.85 13.86 3.74
C GLU A 150 16.26 14.99 4.58
N GLU A 151 15.97 16.15 3.98
CA GLU A 151 15.35 17.27 4.66
C GLU A 151 13.92 16.91 5.07
N THR A 152 13.13 16.38 4.15
CA THR A 152 11.75 15.94 4.39
C THR A 152 11.71 14.75 5.36
N ILE A 153 12.63 13.77 5.25
CA ILE A 153 12.75 12.64 6.19
C ILE A 153 13.00 13.12 7.63
N SER A 154 13.79 14.19 7.80
CA SER A 154 14.13 14.71 9.13
C SER A 154 13.04 15.57 9.74
N SER A 155 12.15 16.14 8.93
CA SER A 155 11.15 17.14 9.36
C SER A 155 9.71 16.66 9.35
N SER A 156 9.40 15.53 8.67
CA SER A 156 8.03 15.03 8.53
C SER A 156 7.89 13.56 8.94
N LYS A 157 6.88 13.28 9.76
CA LYS A 157 6.49 11.89 10.13
C LYS A 157 5.88 11.11 8.97
N THR A 158 5.33 11.78 7.96
CA THR A 158 4.74 11.14 6.77
C THR A 158 5.78 10.73 5.72
N ALA A 159 7.03 11.18 5.86
CA ALA A 159 8.13 10.75 5.02
C ALA A 159 8.69 9.40 5.51
N ARG A 160 8.44 8.31 4.78
CA ARG A 160 8.68 6.94 5.22
C ARG A 160 9.83 6.23 4.50
N THR A 161 10.09 6.59 3.26
CA THR A 161 11.11 6.00 2.41
C THR A 161 12.10 7.07 1.99
N ASN A 162 13.40 6.83 2.21
CA ASN A 162 14.44 7.81 1.89
C ASN A 162 15.11 7.52 0.53
N GLU A 163 15.79 8.51 -0.02
CA GLU A 163 16.50 8.41 -1.31
C GLU A 163 17.52 7.26 -1.35
N LYS A 164 18.13 6.91 -0.22
CA LYS A 164 19.11 5.80 -0.13
C LYS A 164 18.49 4.46 -0.48
N SER A 165 17.17 4.32 -0.35
CA SER A 165 16.44 3.12 -0.76
C SER A 165 16.58 2.82 -2.24
N LEU A 166 16.64 3.85 -3.10
CA LEU A 166 16.74 3.69 -4.55
C LEU A 166 18.03 2.98 -4.95
N LEU A 167 19.18 3.41 -4.40
CA LEU A 167 20.47 2.77 -4.66
C LEU A 167 20.52 1.35 -4.10
N TRP A 168 19.95 1.15 -2.92
CA TRP A 168 19.90 -0.16 -2.29
C TRP A 168 19.04 -1.14 -3.12
N LEU A 169 17.87 -0.71 -3.59
CA LEU A 169 17.00 -1.51 -4.45
C LEU A 169 17.65 -1.84 -5.80
N LYS A 170 18.33 -0.87 -6.45
CA LYS A 170 19.12 -1.11 -7.69
C LYS A 170 20.17 -2.20 -7.50
N LYS A 171 20.81 -2.27 -6.34
CA LYS A 171 21.81 -3.31 -6.02
C LYS A 171 21.14 -4.65 -5.69
N THR A 172 19.99 -4.63 -5.03
CA THR A 172 19.27 -5.84 -4.62
C THR A 172 18.55 -6.50 -5.80
N PHE A 173 18.02 -5.71 -6.73
CA PHE A 173 17.29 -6.15 -7.91
C PHE A 173 17.92 -5.61 -9.21
N PRO A 174 19.11 -6.07 -9.58
CA PRO A 174 19.89 -5.49 -10.69
C PRO A 174 19.22 -5.65 -12.07
N ASN A 175 18.26 -6.56 -12.20
CA ASN A 175 17.50 -6.80 -13.44
C ASN A 175 16.26 -5.91 -13.57
N LEU A 176 15.93 -5.09 -12.55
CA LEU A 176 14.81 -4.18 -12.57
C LEU A 176 15.28 -2.73 -12.70
N GLN A 177 14.54 -1.95 -13.47
CA GLN A 177 14.71 -0.51 -13.53
C GLN A 177 14.02 0.14 -12.34
N VAL A 178 14.78 0.69 -11.40
CA VAL A 178 14.22 1.43 -10.25
C VAL A 178 13.93 2.86 -10.67
N VAL A 179 12.65 3.23 -10.64
CA VAL A 179 12.13 4.56 -10.95
C VAL A 179 11.70 5.25 -9.66
N GLY A 180 12.50 6.22 -9.20
CA GLY A 180 12.21 6.98 -7.99
C GLY A 180 11.40 8.25 -8.29
N VAL A 181 10.36 8.50 -7.49
CA VAL A 181 9.51 9.70 -7.57
C VAL A 181 9.29 10.30 -6.19
N GLN A 182 9.23 11.61 -6.12
CA GLN A 182 8.93 12.32 -4.87
C GLN A 182 7.43 12.64 -4.79
N LEU A 183 6.89 12.49 -3.58
CA LEU A 183 5.50 12.76 -3.24
C LEU A 183 5.39 14.01 -2.37
N ILE A 184 4.25 14.69 -2.42
CA ILE A 184 3.94 15.77 -1.47
C ILE A 184 3.79 15.21 -0.06
N LYS A 185 4.29 15.94 0.93
CA LYS A 185 4.26 15.53 2.35
C LYS A 185 3.80 16.70 3.23
N ASP A 186 2.82 16.39 4.06
CA ASP A 186 2.34 17.32 5.10
C ASP A 186 1.79 16.48 6.27
N ASP A 187 2.26 16.74 7.49
CA ASP A 187 1.86 15.98 8.68
C ASP A 187 0.48 16.41 9.24
N LEU A 188 -0.09 17.51 8.75
CA LEU A 188 -1.29 18.14 9.32
C LEU A 188 -2.45 18.26 8.31
N ASP A 189 -2.16 18.46 7.03
CA ASP A 189 -3.14 18.75 6.00
C ASP A 189 -3.30 17.54 5.05
N VAL A 190 -4.43 16.84 5.16
CA VAL A 190 -4.75 15.67 4.33
C VAL A 190 -4.76 15.98 2.83
N THR A 191 -5.03 17.24 2.45
CA THR A 191 -5.09 17.65 1.04
C THR A 191 -3.72 17.88 0.42
N LYS A 192 -2.68 17.96 1.24
CA LYS A 192 -1.29 18.21 0.86
C LYS A 192 -0.35 17.05 1.18
N ASN A 193 -0.93 15.89 1.48
CA ASN A 193 -0.15 14.71 1.83
C ASN A 193 -0.51 13.51 0.97
N VAL A 194 0.50 12.80 0.52
CA VAL A 194 0.42 11.45 -0.01
C VAL A 194 1.36 10.58 0.83
N LEU A 195 0.78 9.68 1.64
CA LEU A 195 1.57 8.91 2.61
C LEU A 195 2.57 7.98 1.94
N HIS A 196 2.12 7.19 0.95
CA HIS A 196 2.93 6.28 0.15
C HIS A 196 2.57 6.37 -1.34
N LEU A 197 3.40 5.82 -2.20
CA LEU A 197 3.17 5.86 -3.65
C LEU A 197 1.86 5.19 -4.06
N ASP A 198 1.42 4.14 -3.38
CA ASP A 198 0.15 3.46 -3.64
C ASP A 198 -1.10 4.31 -3.30
N CYS A 199 -0.91 5.44 -2.62
CA CYS A 199 -1.95 6.45 -2.43
C CYS A 199 -2.02 7.50 -3.57
N ALA A 200 -1.08 7.44 -4.54
CA ALA A 200 -1.07 8.33 -5.70
C ALA A 200 -1.00 7.60 -7.03
N PHE A 201 -0.63 6.32 -7.05
CA PHE A 201 -0.43 5.55 -8.27
C PHE A 201 -0.76 4.08 -8.08
N MET A 202 -1.48 3.49 -9.05
CA MET A 202 -1.75 2.07 -9.12
C MET A 202 -1.66 1.57 -10.56
N PRO A 203 -0.67 0.76 -10.92
CA PRO A 203 -0.58 0.11 -12.22
C PRO A 203 -1.56 -1.08 -12.29
N LEU A 204 -2.18 -1.30 -13.45
CA LEU A 204 -3.22 -2.30 -13.67
C LEU A 204 -2.91 -3.23 -14.84
N GLY A 205 -3.53 -4.41 -14.83
CA GLY A 205 -3.15 -5.56 -15.69
C GLY A 205 -3.44 -5.46 -17.18
N LEU A 206 -4.29 -4.54 -17.64
CA LEU A 206 -4.62 -4.36 -19.06
C LEU A 206 -3.88 -3.19 -19.71
N GLY A 207 -2.79 -2.74 -19.09
CA GLY A 207 -2.00 -1.60 -19.58
C GLY A 207 -2.52 -0.24 -19.13
N HIS A 208 -3.45 -0.23 -18.18
CA HIS A 208 -3.98 0.99 -17.58
C HIS A 208 -3.25 1.35 -16.28
N CYS A 209 -3.43 2.57 -15.83
CA CYS A 209 -3.10 2.96 -14.46
C CYS A 209 -4.12 3.96 -13.90
N ILE A 210 -4.14 4.05 -12.59
CA ILE A 210 -4.89 5.07 -11.85
C ILE A 210 -3.87 5.99 -11.18
N VAL A 211 -4.02 7.29 -11.32
CA VAL A 211 -3.05 8.27 -10.82
C VAL A 211 -3.71 9.50 -10.23
N PHE A 212 -3.15 9.99 -9.14
CA PHE A 212 -3.42 11.31 -8.57
C PHE A 212 -2.25 12.23 -8.88
N LYS A 213 -2.42 13.07 -9.90
CA LYS A 213 -1.36 13.92 -10.45
C LYS A 213 -0.78 14.89 -9.41
N GLU A 214 -1.63 15.55 -8.64
CA GLU A 214 -1.26 16.56 -7.64
C GLU A 214 -0.54 15.96 -6.42
N GLY A 215 -0.50 14.62 -6.32
CA GLY A 215 0.24 13.89 -5.27
C GLY A 215 1.75 13.85 -5.48
N PHE A 216 2.23 14.17 -6.68
CA PHE A 216 3.67 14.21 -6.99
C PHE A 216 4.27 15.58 -6.69
N ARG A 217 5.51 15.59 -6.20
CA ARG A 217 6.18 16.83 -5.81
C ARG A 217 6.46 17.73 -7.01
N THR A 218 6.75 17.12 -8.17
CA THR A 218 7.05 17.84 -9.42
C THR A 218 6.34 17.22 -10.62
N GLU A 219 6.16 17.99 -11.68
CA GLU A 219 5.66 17.49 -12.97
C GLU A 219 6.60 16.44 -13.60
N GLU A 220 7.89 16.48 -13.29
CA GLU A 220 8.84 15.46 -13.72
C GLU A 220 8.60 14.14 -13.02
N ASP A 221 8.32 14.14 -11.70
CA ASP A 221 8.00 12.92 -10.97
C ASP A 221 6.71 12.28 -11.49
N TYR A 222 5.68 13.09 -11.77
CA TYR A 222 4.45 12.61 -12.42
C TYR A 222 4.73 11.97 -13.78
N ARG A 223 5.54 12.63 -14.63
CA ARG A 223 5.89 12.09 -15.97
C ARG A 223 6.65 10.78 -15.90
N LYS A 224 7.56 10.58 -14.95
CA LYS A 224 8.26 9.29 -14.75
C LYS A 224 7.32 8.12 -14.51
N ILE A 225 6.14 8.39 -13.93
CA ILE A 225 5.10 7.36 -13.71
C ILE A 225 4.28 7.12 -14.96
N THR A 226 3.92 8.20 -15.66
CA THR A 226 2.93 8.14 -16.75
C THR A 226 3.51 7.96 -18.14
N GLU A 227 4.82 8.11 -18.33
CA GLU A 227 5.48 7.98 -19.65
C GLU A 227 5.28 6.63 -20.35
N ASP A 228 4.97 5.59 -19.57
CA ASP A 228 4.72 4.23 -20.09
C ASP A 228 3.26 3.98 -20.48
N TYR A 229 2.37 4.93 -20.22
CA TYR A 229 0.93 4.78 -20.40
C TYR A 229 0.42 5.81 -21.42
N PRO A 230 -0.29 5.40 -22.49
CA PRO A 230 -1.06 6.33 -23.31
C PRO A 230 -2.09 7.07 -22.45
N GLU A 231 -2.37 8.33 -22.77
CA GLU A 231 -3.29 9.19 -21.97
C GLU A 231 -4.67 8.54 -21.80
N GLU A 232 -5.18 7.88 -22.83
CA GLU A 232 -6.47 7.16 -22.78
C GLU A 232 -6.47 5.93 -21.85
N MET A 233 -5.29 5.45 -21.42
CA MET A 233 -5.12 4.34 -20.49
C MET A 233 -4.92 4.80 -19.04
N ILE A 234 -4.97 6.11 -18.80
CA ILE A 234 -4.77 6.71 -17.47
C ILE A 234 -6.12 7.18 -16.92
N PHE A 235 -6.45 6.75 -15.69
CA PHE A 235 -7.52 7.36 -14.92
C PHE A 235 -6.95 8.36 -13.94
N HIS A 236 -7.31 9.62 -14.09
CA HIS A 236 -6.93 10.68 -13.15
C HIS A 236 -7.98 10.79 -12.04
N VAL A 237 -7.59 10.51 -10.81
CA VAL A 237 -8.48 10.71 -9.65
C VAL A 237 -8.52 12.18 -9.27
N SER A 238 -9.69 12.64 -8.83
CA SER A 238 -9.85 13.99 -8.26
C SER A 238 -9.22 14.09 -6.87
N GLN A 239 -9.06 15.33 -6.38
CA GLN A 239 -8.59 15.58 -5.00
C GLN A 239 -9.49 14.90 -3.96
N GLU A 240 -10.82 14.94 -4.16
CA GLU A 240 -11.79 14.32 -3.25
C GLU A 240 -11.65 12.79 -3.24
N GLU A 241 -11.44 12.18 -4.42
CA GLU A 241 -11.21 10.74 -4.54
C GLU A 241 -9.86 10.33 -3.95
N ALA A 242 -8.83 11.16 -4.12
CA ALA A 242 -7.48 10.92 -3.58
C ALA A 242 -7.48 10.94 -2.05
N ILE A 243 -8.19 11.88 -1.41
CA ILE A 243 -8.37 11.92 0.05
C ILE A 243 -9.05 10.64 0.57
N LEU A 244 -9.94 10.04 -0.23
CA LEU A 244 -10.58 8.77 0.08
C LEU A 244 -9.73 7.55 -0.30
N LEU A 245 -8.50 7.76 -0.83
CA LEU A 245 -7.56 6.73 -1.23
C LEU A 245 -8.01 5.89 -2.43
N ALA A 246 -8.64 6.49 -3.44
CA ALA A 246 -9.21 5.78 -4.58
C ALA A 246 -8.18 5.08 -5.49
N THR A 247 -6.89 5.40 -5.38
CA THR A 247 -5.78 4.68 -6.03
C THR A 247 -5.43 3.37 -5.32
N ASN A 248 -5.76 3.23 -4.03
CA ASN A 248 -5.31 2.13 -3.17
C ASN A 248 -6.16 0.87 -3.32
N LEU A 249 -6.28 0.37 -4.55
CA LEU A 249 -6.99 -0.84 -4.95
C LEU A 249 -6.15 -2.10 -4.74
N LEU A 250 -6.76 -3.27 -4.86
CA LEU A 250 -6.05 -4.55 -4.82
C LEU A 250 -6.39 -5.37 -6.07
N SER A 251 -5.44 -5.50 -6.99
CA SER A 251 -5.58 -6.43 -8.12
C SER A 251 -5.47 -7.88 -7.66
N ILE A 252 -6.39 -8.72 -8.11
CA ILE A 252 -6.42 -10.17 -7.84
C ILE A 252 -5.74 -10.94 -8.98
N ASP A 253 -5.97 -10.48 -10.19
CA ASP A 253 -5.34 -10.96 -11.41
C ASP A 253 -5.33 -9.84 -12.46
N LYS A 254 -5.02 -10.18 -13.69
CA LYS A 254 -4.93 -9.22 -14.80
C LYS A 254 -6.22 -8.40 -15.03
N ARG A 255 -7.39 -8.92 -14.63
CA ARG A 255 -8.69 -8.28 -14.83
C ARG A 255 -9.48 -8.08 -13.53
N GLY A 256 -9.24 -8.90 -12.52
CA GLY A 256 -9.97 -8.87 -11.26
C GLY A 256 -9.40 -7.83 -10.31
N ILE A 257 -10.24 -6.95 -9.79
CA ILE A 257 -9.86 -5.88 -8.86
C ILE A 257 -10.83 -5.85 -7.68
N ILE A 258 -10.30 -5.82 -6.47
CA ILE A 258 -11.10 -5.47 -5.28
C ILE A 258 -11.02 -3.94 -5.10
N SER A 259 -12.19 -3.31 -4.97
CA SER A 259 -12.36 -1.87 -4.84
C SER A 259 -13.38 -1.51 -3.77
N ASP A 260 -13.29 -0.31 -3.23
CA ASP A 260 -14.30 0.22 -2.31
C ASP A 260 -15.54 0.67 -3.11
N LYS A 261 -16.73 0.33 -2.58
CA LYS A 261 -18.01 0.71 -3.20
C LYS A 261 -18.25 2.22 -3.29
N ARG A 262 -17.49 3.04 -2.53
CA ARG A 262 -17.58 4.51 -2.57
C ARG A 262 -17.01 5.12 -3.86
N PHE A 263 -16.14 4.43 -4.57
CA PHE A 263 -15.43 4.95 -5.74
C PHE A 263 -16.20 4.73 -7.04
N SER A 264 -17.37 5.37 -7.15
CA SER A 264 -18.30 5.13 -8.27
C SER A 264 -17.69 5.48 -9.64
N SER A 265 -16.91 6.55 -9.76
CA SER A 265 -16.25 6.98 -11.01
C SER A 265 -15.14 6.01 -11.41
N VAL A 266 -14.25 5.66 -10.48
CA VAL A 266 -13.16 4.69 -10.68
C VAL A 266 -13.73 3.33 -11.06
N ASN A 267 -14.72 2.83 -10.30
CA ASN A 267 -15.31 1.51 -10.53
C ASN A 267 -15.98 1.43 -11.91
N LYS A 268 -16.75 2.47 -12.29
CA LYS A 268 -17.38 2.54 -13.60
C LYS A 268 -16.35 2.59 -14.75
N TRP A 269 -15.26 3.36 -14.58
CA TRP A 269 -14.20 3.42 -15.56
C TRP A 269 -13.51 2.07 -15.72
N LEU A 270 -13.20 1.40 -14.62
CA LEU A 270 -12.60 0.06 -14.63
C LEU A 270 -13.49 -0.95 -15.36
N GLU A 271 -14.80 -1.01 -15.04
CA GLU A 271 -15.77 -1.88 -15.72
C GLU A 271 -15.83 -1.60 -17.24
N SER A 272 -15.85 -0.32 -17.61
CA SER A 272 -15.86 0.11 -19.02
C SER A 272 -14.59 -0.28 -19.79
N ASN A 273 -13.47 -0.51 -19.07
CA ASN A 273 -12.19 -0.95 -19.63
C ASN A 273 -11.94 -2.45 -19.45
N GLY A 274 -12.98 -3.23 -19.14
CA GLY A 274 -12.93 -4.70 -19.16
C GLY A 274 -12.39 -5.35 -17.90
N TYR A 275 -12.40 -4.63 -16.76
CA TYR A 275 -12.11 -5.20 -15.46
C TYR A 275 -13.36 -5.79 -14.79
N THR A 276 -13.16 -6.80 -13.96
CA THR A 276 -14.17 -7.37 -13.07
C THR A 276 -13.96 -6.81 -11.67
N ILE A 277 -14.95 -6.12 -11.12
CA ILE A 277 -14.82 -5.42 -9.84
C ILE A 277 -15.52 -6.18 -8.72
N HIS A 278 -14.78 -6.47 -7.66
CA HIS A 278 -15.28 -7.03 -6.41
C HIS A 278 -15.41 -5.91 -5.38
N LEU A 279 -16.64 -5.47 -5.13
CA LEU A 279 -16.91 -4.33 -4.26
C LEU A 279 -16.94 -4.74 -2.79
N VAL A 280 -16.20 -4.01 -1.96
CA VAL A 280 -16.23 -4.13 -0.50
C VAL A 280 -16.56 -2.77 0.13
N ASP A 281 -16.99 -2.78 1.39
CA ASP A 281 -17.07 -1.56 2.20
C ASP A 281 -15.81 -1.46 3.05
N TYR A 282 -15.01 -0.46 2.81
CA TYR A 282 -13.76 -0.25 3.52
C TYR A 282 -13.66 1.17 4.12
N SER A 283 -14.82 1.79 4.31
CA SER A 283 -14.95 3.19 4.71
C SER A 283 -14.39 3.50 6.10
N ALA A 284 -14.43 2.55 7.04
CA ALA A 284 -13.86 2.71 8.37
C ALA A 284 -12.32 2.60 8.33
N ILE A 285 -11.78 1.62 7.61
CA ILE A 285 -10.33 1.46 7.45
C ILE A 285 -9.72 2.70 6.79
N GLY A 286 -10.39 3.27 5.76
CA GLY A 286 -9.93 4.49 5.09
C GLY A 286 -9.74 5.71 6.01
N LYS A 287 -10.42 5.75 7.16
CA LYS A 287 -10.27 6.81 8.16
C LYS A 287 -8.93 6.76 8.92
N LEU A 288 -8.18 5.68 8.76
CA LEU A 288 -6.88 5.45 9.40
C LEU A 288 -5.69 5.69 8.45
N GLY A 289 -5.92 6.35 7.30
CA GLY A 289 -4.87 6.74 6.37
C GLY A 289 -4.38 5.64 5.42
N GLY A 290 -5.06 4.50 5.35
CA GLY A 290 -4.78 3.41 4.40
C GLY A 290 -6.05 2.72 3.92
N LEU A 291 -5.96 1.91 2.85
CA LEU A 291 -7.12 1.22 2.30
C LEU A 291 -6.78 -0.25 1.97
N LEU A 292 -7.25 -0.76 0.83
CA LEU A 292 -7.19 -2.18 0.45
C LEU A 292 -5.76 -2.68 0.26
N ARG A 293 -4.93 -1.98 -0.53
CA ARG A 293 -3.55 -2.37 -0.74
C ARG A 293 -2.74 -2.21 0.54
N CYS A 294 -2.91 -1.11 1.27
CA CYS A 294 -2.21 -0.85 2.53
C CYS A 294 -2.44 -1.95 3.58
N SER A 295 -3.67 -2.46 3.70
CA SER A 295 -4.01 -3.50 4.68
C SER A 295 -3.60 -4.91 4.25
N THR A 296 -2.89 -5.06 3.12
CA THR A 296 -2.54 -6.37 2.55
C THR A 296 -1.07 -6.47 2.17
N LEU A 297 -0.47 -7.64 2.39
CA LEU A 297 0.86 -8.01 1.91
C LEU A 297 0.75 -9.27 1.05
N PRO A 298 0.70 -9.16 -0.29
CA PRO A 298 0.81 -10.31 -1.19
C PRO A 298 2.10 -11.08 -0.95
N LEU A 299 1.99 -12.40 -0.89
CA LEU A 299 3.12 -13.29 -0.69
C LEU A 299 3.47 -14.02 -1.98
N GLU A 300 2.44 -14.53 -2.66
CA GLU A 300 2.63 -15.25 -3.91
C GLU A 300 1.60 -14.78 -4.95
N ARG A 301 2.13 -14.41 -6.10
CA ARG A 301 1.39 -14.17 -7.35
C ARG A 301 2.01 -15.02 -8.43
N GLN A 302 1.18 -15.72 -9.18
CA GLN A 302 1.60 -16.54 -10.33
C GLN A 302 1.61 -15.69 -11.58
N LEU A 303 2.73 -15.73 -12.30
CA LEU A 303 2.83 -15.13 -13.64
C LEU A 303 1.76 -15.67 -14.57
N VAL A 304 1.09 -14.77 -15.27
CA VAL A 304 0.06 -15.09 -16.29
C VAL A 304 0.64 -14.92 -17.68
#